data_b8cf2762c50cfc6a90adba13bc47b973
#
_entry.id   b8cf2762c50cfc6a90adba13bc47b973
#
_cell.length_a   1.000
_cell.length_b   1.000
_cell.length_c   1.000
_cell.angle_alpha   90.00
_cell.angle_beta   90.00
_cell.angle_gamma   90.00
#
_symmetry.space_group_name_H-M   'P 1'
#
loop_
_entity.id
_entity.type
_entity.pdbx_description
1 polymer ?
#
loop_
_entity_poly.entity_id
_entity_poly.type
_entity_poly.pdbx_seq_one_letter_code
_entity_poly.pdbx_strand_id
1 'polypeptide(L)'
;FFARLIEEVKGGVNLTSVTIWGLTDDASWRTDVNPLLFNGDLSKKPAFEAMVMAGKGEEFSLTAVKLAVNAKDMHVSFEPYVEDGKTKTVTPQSVGVYSRGTGHQSVITMVNTENHTEDAVIGYALKISRSEQDASMKMDLSSYIGRTVKITAFVKTQDKKIRMGLDTTVSEQLIEKNASDDWVEVSAECTIPEDLNSANLYLETDGSADFYVDDIDISVVSQNAAGAENNV
;
A
#
# COMPACT_ATOMS: atom_id res chain seq x y z
N PHE A 1 -5.03 -19.90 -12.28
CA PHE A 1 -4.75 -21.22 -11.68
C PHE A 1 -6.05 -21.97 -11.37
N PHE A 2 -6.91 -21.51 -10.46
CA PHE A 2 -8.14 -22.21 -10.04
C PHE A 2 -9.12 -22.46 -11.19
N ALA A 3 -9.35 -21.47 -12.06
CA ALA A 3 -10.20 -21.64 -13.23
C ALA A 3 -9.71 -22.81 -14.12
N ARG A 4 -8.39 -22.90 -14.34
CA ARG A 4 -7.80 -23.99 -15.10
C ARG A 4 -8.00 -25.36 -14.43
N LEU A 5 -7.85 -25.44 -13.10
CA LEU A 5 -8.11 -26.69 -12.38
C LEU A 5 -9.58 -27.14 -12.51
N ILE A 6 -10.51 -26.20 -12.42
CA ILE A 6 -11.94 -26.48 -12.59
C ILE A 6 -12.23 -27.02 -14.00
N GLU A 7 -11.60 -26.46 -15.02
CA GLU A 7 -11.71 -26.93 -16.41
C GLU A 7 -11.19 -28.36 -16.60
N GLU A 8 -10.03 -28.67 -16.02
CA GLU A 8 -9.45 -30.01 -16.06
C GLU A 8 -10.36 -31.05 -15.36
N VAL A 9 -10.98 -30.67 -14.21
CA VAL A 9 -11.96 -31.53 -13.54
C VAL A 9 -13.20 -31.76 -14.41
N LYS A 10 -13.73 -30.72 -15.07
CA LYS A 10 -14.82 -30.85 -16.04
C LYS A 10 -14.44 -31.74 -17.23
N GLY A 11 -13.17 -31.73 -17.61
CA GLY A 11 -12.59 -32.58 -18.63
C GLY A 11 -12.35 -34.05 -18.21
N GLY A 12 -12.66 -34.38 -16.94
CA GLY A 12 -12.57 -35.77 -16.44
C GLY A 12 -11.34 -36.05 -15.59
N VAL A 13 -10.53 -35.07 -15.26
CA VAL A 13 -9.41 -35.22 -14.30
C VAL A 13 -9.96 -35.47 -12.91
N ASN A 14 -9.53 -36.52 -12.24
CA ASN A 14 -9.94 -36.90 -10.90
C ASN A 14 -9.14 -36.07 -9.85
N LEU A 15 -9.53 -34.81 -9.69
CA LEU A 15 -9.00 -33.92 -8.65
C LEU A 15 -10.08 -33.70 -7.59
N THR A 16 -9.85 -34.15 -6.36
CA THR A 16 -10.84 -34.14 -5.29
C THR A 16 -10.68 -32.95 -4.34
N SER A 17 -9.49 -32.37 -4.23
CA SER A 17 -9.25 -31.22 -3.39
C SER A 17 -8.01 -30.42 -3.81
N VAL A 18 -7.99 -29.15 -3.43
CA VAL A 18 -6.82 -28.28 -3.49
C VAL A 18 -6.63 -27.66 -2.11
N THR A 19 -5.48 -27.86 -1.51
CA THR A 19 -5.18 -27.32 -0.20
C THR A 19 -4.20 -26.16 -0.31
N ILE A 20 -4.55 -25.03 0.28
CA ILE A 20 -3.64 -23.88 0.46
C ILE A 20 -3.06 -24.01 1.85
N TRP A 21 -1.73 -24.02 1.94
CA TRP A 21 -1.05 -24.25 3.20
C TRP A 21 -0.80 -22.94 3.92
N GLY A 22 -1.75 -22.54 4.73
CA GLY A 22 -1.77 -21.33 5.53
C GLY A 22 -2.98 -20.44 5.23
N LEU A 23 -3.25 -19.49 6.11
CA LEU A 23 -4.36 -18.56 6.00
C LEU A 23 -3.88 -17.16 5.62
N THR A 24 -2.94 -16.61 6.38
CA THR A 24 -2.44 -15.24 6.27
C THR A 24 -0.96 -15.17 5.96
N ASP A 25 -0.54 -14.14 5.26
CA ASP A 25 0.84 -13.97 4.79
C ASP A 25 1.86 -13.91 5.94
N ASP A 26 1.54 -13.29 7.05
CA ASP A 26 2.39 -13.16 8.24
C ASP A 26 2.60 -14.50 8.96
N ALA A 27 1.68 -15.44 8.83
CA ALA A 27 1.80 -16.80 9.36
C ALA A 27 2.45 -17.79 8.36
N SER A 28 2.86 -17.31 7.17
CA SER A 28 3.54 -18.13 6.17
C SER A 28 5.04 -18.26 6.47
N TRP A 29 5.63 -19.40 6.12
CA TRP A 29 7.09 -19.53 6.08
C TRP A 29 7.75 -18.77 4.90
N ARG A 30 6.93 -18.24 4.00
CA ARG A 30 7.31 -17.44 2.82
C ARG A 30 6.76 -16.02 2.92
N THR A 31 6.90 -15.35 4.05
CA THR A 31 6.42 -13.98 4.28
C THR A 31 7.01 -12.96 3.30
N ASP A 32 8.18 -13.25 2.74
CA ASP A 32 8.91 -12.43 1.76
C ASP A 32 8.17 -12.24 0.42
N VAL A 33 7.24 -13.13 0.08
CA VAL A 33 6.53 -13.14 -1.22
C VAL A 33 5.01 -13.07 -1.11
N ASN A 34 4.49 -12.86 0.09
CA ASN A 34 3.04 -12.73 0.35
C ASN A 34 2.20 -13.81 -0.36
N PRO A 35 2.40 -15.11 -0.06
CA PRO A 35 1.95 -16.21 -0.92
C PRO A 35 0.51 -16.63 -0.71
N LEU A 36 -0.19 -16.12 0.32
CA LEU A 36 -1.49 -16.64 0.75
C LEU A 36 -2.66 -15.75 0.30
N LEU A 37 -3.88 -16.13 0.69
CA LEU A 37 -5.11 -15.50 0.22
C LEU A 37 -5.55 -14.29 1.05
N PHE A 38 -5.01 -14.17 2.25
CA PHE A 38 -5.32 -13.08 3.18
C PHE A 38 -4.04 -12.40 3.64
N ASN A 39 -4.13 -11.10 3.87
CA ASN A 39 -3.10 -10.34 4.57
C ASN A 39 -3.05 -10.72 6.05
N GLY A 40 -2.03 -10.26 6.80
CA GLY A 40 -1.88 -10.54 8.23
C GLY A 40 -3.06 -10.05 9.09
N ASP A 41 -3.76 -9.00 8.65
CA ASP A 41 -4.97 -8.45 9.29
C ASP A 41 -6.27 -9.19 8.91
N LEU A 42 -6.17 -10.33 8.22
CA LEU A 42 -7.28 -11.11 7.67
C LEU A 42 -8.05 -10.41 6.53
N SER A 43 -7.58 -9.29 6.03
CA SER A 43 -8.18 -8.69 4.84
C SER A 43 -7.95 -9.57 3.61
N LYS A 44 -8.94 -9.61 2.71
CA LYS A 44 -8.91 -10.44 1.50
C LYS A 44 -7.94 -9.85 0.49
N LYS A 45 -7.17 -10.70 -0.14
CA LYS A 45 -6.32 -10.34 -1.27
C LYS A 45 -7.05 -10.57 -2.59
N PRO A 46 -6.62 -9.93 -3.70
CA PRO A 46 -7.14 -10.20 -5.03
C PRO A 46 -7.15 -11.68 -5.41
N ALA A 47 -6.17 -12.45 -4.92
CA ALA A 47 -6.09 -13.89 -5.13
C ALA A 47 -7.28 -14.66 -4.53
N PHE A 48 -7.82 -14.21 -3.38
CA PHE A 48 -9.03 -14.78 -2.79
C PHE A 48 -10.25 -14.54 -3.68
N GLU A 49 -10.45 -13.32 -4.13
CA GLU A 49 -11.57 -12.98 -5.01
C GLU A 49 -11.49 -13.71 -6.35
N ALA A 50 -10.28 -13.81 -6.93
CA ALA A 50 -10.04 -14.62 -8.13
C ALA A 50 -10.45 -16.08 -7.96
N MET A 51 -10.16 -16.67 -6.80
CA MET A 51 -10.55 -18.04 -6.48
C MET A 51 -12.09 -18.17 -6.38
N VAL A 52 -12.75 -17.21 -5.72
CA VAL A 52 -14.21 -17.19 -5.58
C VAL A 52 -14.90 -17.07 -6.94
N MET A 53 -14.44 -16.15 -7.80
CA MET A 53 -14.98 -15.96 -9.15
C MET A 53 -14.80 -17.23 -9.99
N ALA A 54 -13.63 -17.87 -9.94
CA ALA A 54 -13.41 -19.13 -10.62
C ALA A 54 -14.38 -20.22 -10.13
N GLY A 55 -14.62 -20.31 -8.81
CA GLY A 55 -15.56 -21.29 -8.23
C GLY A 55 -17.01 -21.06 -8.65
N LYS A 56 -17.40 -19.82 -8.92
CA LYS A 56 -18.73 -19.46 -9.43
C LYS A 56 -18.86 -19.63 -10.95
N GLY A 57 -17.76 -19.86 -11.66
CA GLY A 57 -17.73 -19.89 -13.12
C GLY A 57 -17.85 -18.50 -13.75
N GLU A 58 -17.56 -17.46 -13.02
CA GLU A 58 -17.51 -16.08 -13.49
C GLU A 58 -16.25 -15.84 -14.30
N GLU A 59 -16.35 -14.98 -15.32
CA GLU A 59 -15.19 -14.62 -16.12
C GLU A 59 -14.19 -13.83 -15.26
N PHE A 60 -12.96 -14.33 -15.20
CA PHE A 60 -11.90 -13.71 -14.44
C PHE A 60 -11.23 -12.61 -15.27
N SER A 61 -11.24 -11.39 -14.74
CA SER A 61 -10.32 -10.35 -15.15
C SER A 61 -9.55 -9.83 -13.94
N LEU A 62 -8.29 -9.49 -14.13
CA LEU A 62 -7.48 -8.92 -13.06
C LEU A 62 -8.09 -7.60 -12.55
N THR A 63 -8.63 -6.79 -13.45
CA THR A 63 -9.34 -5.57 -13.14
C THR A 63 -10.58 -5.84 -12.28
N ALA A 64 -11.44 -6.78 -12.67
CA ALA A 64 -12.64 -7.11 -11.89
C ALA A 64 -12.29 -7.61 -10.47
N VAL A 65 -11.23 -8.42 -10.34
CA VAL A 65 -10.76 -8.90 -9.04
C VAL A 65 -10.24 -7.75 -8.16
N LYS A 66 -9.44 -6.85 -8.72
CA LYS A 66 -8.92 -5.69 -7.99
C LYS A 66 -10.05 -4.76 -7.53
N LEU A 67 -11.07 -4.56 -8.36
CA LEU A 67 -12.24 -3.76 -8.00
C LEU A 67 -13.15 -4.42 -6.96
N ALA A 68 -13.16 -5.75 -6.89
CA ALA A 68 -13.92 -6.51 -5.88
C ALA A 68 -13.31 -6.40 -4.47
N VAL A 69 -12.03 -6.09 -4.36
CA VAL A 69 -11.37 -5.83 -3.07
C VAL A 69 -11.83 -4.46 -2.55
N ASN A 70 -12.47 -4.44 -1.39
CA ASN A 70 -12.87 -3.20 -0.73
C ASN A 70 -11.65 -2.47 -0.21
N ALA A 71 -11.20 -1.43 -0.91
CA ALA A 71 -10.24 -0.49 -0.36
C ALA A 71 -10.91 0.30 0.77
N LYS A 72 -10.23 0.41 1.90
CA LYS A 72 -10.66 1.18 3.07
C LYS A 72 -9.78 2.41 3.20
N ASP A 73 -10.33 3.44 3.81
CA ASP A 73 -9.51 4.55 4.28
C ASP A 73 -8.43 4.00 5.21
N MET A 74 -7.23 4.53 5.10
CA MET A 74 -6.08 4.15 5.90
C MET A 74 -5.47 5.39 6.54
N HIS A 75 -5.15 5.27 7.82
CA HIS A 75 -4.37 6.25 8.57
C HIS A 75 -3.18 5.54 9.22
N VAL A 76 -2.00 6.09 9.07
CA VAL A 76 -0.76 5.56 9.63
C VAL A 76 0.00 6.68 10.35
N SER A 77 0.04 6.60 11.68
CA SER A 77 0.73 7.56 12.55
C SER A 77 2.02 7.01 13.16
N PHE A 78 2.31 5.73 12.99
CA PHE A 78 3.49 5.03 13.53
C PHE A 78 3.54 4.91 15.08
N GLU A 79 2.55 5.41 15.80
CA GLU A 79 2.47 5.29 17.25
C GLU A 79 2.21 3.84 17.69
N PRO A 80 2.74 3.45 18.87
CA PRO A 80 2.33 2.21 19.50
C PRO A 80 0.84 2.24 19.85
N TYR A 81 0.13 1.18 19.57
CA TYR A 81 -1.28 1.02 19.94
C TYR A 81 -1.48 -0.21 20.83
N VAL A 82 -2.60 -0.25 21.55
CA VAL A 82 -2.95 -1.38 22.41
C VAL A 82 -4.03 -2.23 21.74
N GLU A 83 -3.74 -3.52 21.56
CA GLU A 83 -4.67 -4.50 21.05
C GLU A 83 -4.61 -5.74 21.94
N ASP A 84 -5.78 -6.23 22.41
CA ASP A 84 -5.89 -7.37 23.36
C ASP A 84 -5.03 -7.20 24.62
N GLY A 85 -4.93 -5.98 25.14
CA GLY A 85 -4.13 -5.65 26.34
C GLY A 85 -2.62 -5.71 26.14
N LYS A 86 -2.14 -5.82 24.89
CA LYS A 86 -0.72 -5.81 24.55
C LYS A 86 -0.39 -4.58 23.72
N THR A 87 0.73 -3.93 24.04
CA THR A 87 1.28 -2.88 23.21
C THR A 87 1.83 -3.48 21.91
N LYS A 88 1.37 -2.98 20.79
CA LYS A 88 1.86 -3.32 19.44
C LYS A 88 2.48 -2.09 18.82
N THR A 89 3.45 -2.30 17.97
CA THR A 89 4.15 -1.26 17.20
C THR A 89 3.83 -1.41 15.73
N VAL A 90 3.51 -0.31 15.08
CA VAL A 90 3.47 -0.24 13.62
C VAL A 90 4.91 -0.23 13.12
N THR A 91 5.25 -1.07 12.17
CA THR A 91 6.55 -1.03 11.50
C THR A 91 6.40 -0.54 10.07
N PRO A 92 7.43 0.06 9.45
CA PRO A 92 7.34 0.50 8.06
C PRO A 92 6.83 -0.62 7.14
N GLN A 93 7.36 -1.82 7.27
CA GLN A 93 7.00 -2.97 6.44
C GLN A 93 5.57 -3.45 6.68
N SER A 94 5.05 -3.36 7.92
CA SER A 94 3.68 -3.78 8.23
C SER A 94 2.61 -2.92 7.55
N VAL A 95 2.97 -1.71 7.15
CA VAL A 95 2.10 -0.76 6.42
C VAL A 95 2.56 -0.53 4.97
N GLY A 96 3.41 -1.40 4.46
CA GLY A 96 3.83 -1.38 3.06
C GLY A 96 4.82 -0.28 2.70
N VAL A 97 5.56 0.26 3.67
CA VAL A 97 6.57 1.30 3.43
C VAL A 97 7.95 0.66 3.22
N TYR A 98 8.59 1.03 2.10
CA TYR A 98 9.86 0.49 1.67
C TYR A 98 10.77 1.59 1.11
N SER A 99 12.06 1.30 1.01
CA SER A 99 13.02 2.15 0.29
C SER A 99 12.68 2.19 -1.21
N ARG A 100 12.85 3.35 -1.83
CA ARG A 100 12.76 3.59 -3.27
C ARG A 100 14.09 4.14 -3.77
N GLY A 101 14.56 3.64 -4.91
CA GLY A 101 15.80 4.07 -5.57
C GLY A 101 16.39 2.94 -6.41
N THR A 102 17.14 3.30 -7.43
CA THR A 102 17.86 2.38 -8.32
C THR A 102 19.34 2.40 -8.00
N GLY A 103 19.80 1.41 -7.24
CA GLY A 103 21.22 1.29 -6.88
C GLY A 103 21.61 1.91 -5.54
N HIS A 104 20.93 2.94 -5.08
CA HIS A 104 21.11 3.56 -3.77
C HIS A 104 19.80 3.50 -3.01
N GLN A 105 19.82 2.82 -1.88
CA GLN A 105 18.61 2.66 -1.06
C GLN A 105 18.68 3.58 0.15
N SER A 106 17.55 4.23 0.46
CA SER A 106 17.38 4.90 1.72
C SER A 106 17.28 3.89 2.87
N VAL A 107 17.74 4.29 4.04
CA VAL A 107 17.52 3.56 5.28
C VAL A 107 16.29 4.17 5.95
N ILE A 108 15.27 3.37 6.17
CA ILE A 108 14.01 3.77 6.81
C ILE A 108 14.01 3.25 8.24
N THR A 109 13.93 4.14 9.21
CA THR A 109 13.89 3.83 10.64
C THR A 109 12.76 4.57 11.32
N MET A 110 12.19 3.98 12.36
CA MET A 110 11.29 4.69 13.25
C MET A 110 12.12 5.45 14.31
N VAL A 111 11.77 6.70 14.54
CA VAL A 111 12.43 7.55 15.53
C VAL A 111 11.38 8.24 16.41
N ASN A 112 11.71 8.46 17.67
CA ASN A 112 10.87 9.19 18.62
C ASN A 112 11.44 10.58 18.97
N THR A 113 12.40 11.05 18.19
CA THR A 113 12.98 12.40 18.31
C THR A 113 12.20 13.44 17.51
N GLU A 114 11.37 12.98 16.60
CA GLU A 114 10.46 13.77 15.77
C GLU A 114 9.10 13.09 15.77
N ASN A 115 8.03 13.87 15.83
CA ASN A 115 6.64 13.39 15.80
C ASN A 115 5.73 14.53 15.37
N HIS A 116 4.76 14.23 14.53
CA HIS A 116 3.71 15.17 14.13
C HIS A 116 2.40 14.91 14.89
N THR A 117 2.09 13.63 15.19
CA THR A 117 0.84 13.26 15.84
C THR A 117 0.66 13.98 17.17
N GLU A 118 -0.37 14.81 17.29
CA GLU A 118 -0.70 15.56 18.50
C GLU A 118 -1.12 14.59 19.62
N ASP A 119 -0.80 14.95 20.86
CA ASP A 119 -1.19 14.22 22.08
C ASP A 119 -0.64 12.78 22.20
N ALA A 120 0.30 12.36 21.37
CA ALA A 120 0.95 11.07 21.52
C ALA A 120 1.80 11.02 22.80
N VAL A 121 1.57 9.99 23.63
CA VAL A 121 2.35 9.78 24.88
C VAL A 121 3.80 9.44 24.55
N ILE A 122 4.03 8.67 23.49
CA ILE A 122 5.32 8.40 22.86
C ILE A 122 5.07 8.50 21.36
N GLY A 123 5.49 9.61 20.75
CA GLY A 123 5.33 9.84 19.33
C GLY A 123 6.48 9.24 18.53
N TYR A 124 6.18 8.70 17.38
CA TYR A 124 7.15 8.20 16.42
C TYR A 124 6.85 8.75 15.03
N ALA A 125 7.91 8.97 14.28
CA ALA A 125 7.84 9.25 12.84
C ALA A 125 8.81 8.35 12.09
N LEU A 126 8.64 8.22 10.80
CA LEU A 126 9.64 7.61 9.93
C LEU A 126 10.75 8.62 9.68
N LYS A 127 11.99 8.19 9.86
CA LYS A 127 13.18 8.87 9.37
C LYS A 127 13.69 8.15 8.14
N ILE A 128 13.83 8.89 7.06
CA ILE A 128 14.40 8.42 5.79
C ILE A 128 15.77 9.04 5.64
N SER A 129 16.80 8.23 5.88
CA SER A 129 18.20 8.61 5.71
C SER A 129 18.72 8.09 4.38
N ARG A 130 19.40 8.93 3.65
CA ARG A 130 19.84 8.62 2.30
C ARG A 130 21.21 9.24 2.02
N SER A 131 21.99 8.56 1.19
CA SER A 131 23.28 9.06 0.74
C SER A 131 23.21 9.85 -0.57
N GLU A 132 22.08 9.72 -1.30
CA GLU A 132 21.93 10.27 -2.65
C GLU A 132 20.50 10.80 -2.88
N GLN A 133 20.36 11.73 -3.83
CA GLN A 133 19.10 12.44 -4.07
C GLN A 133 17.95 11.56 -4.58
N ASP A 134 18.26 10.48 -5.30
CA ASP A 134 17.26 9.58 -5.86
C ASP A 134 16.72 8.55 -4.86
N ALA A 135 17.38 8.41 -3.71
CA ALA A 135 16.92 7.53 -2.65
C ALA A 135 15.79 8.19 -1.86
N SER A 136 14.65 7.53 -1.77
CA SER A 136 13.43 8.06 -1.15
C SER A 136 12.63 6.93 -0.50
N MET A 137 11.39 7.19 -0.11
CA MET A 137 10.47 6.15 0.33
C MET A 137 9.36 5.90 -0.67
N LYS A 138 8.84 4.69 -0.66
CA LYS A 138 7.58 4.31 -1.32
C LYS A 138 6.67 3.56 -0.37
N MET A 139 5.36 3.65 -0.63
CA MET A 139 4.33 2.92 0.09
C MET A 139 3.40 2.22 -0.89
N ASP A 140 3.08 0.96 -0.64
CA ASP A 140 2.22 0.17 -1.52
C ASP A 140 0.78 0.70 -1.53
N LEU A 141 0.29 1.05 -2.71
CA LEU A 141 -1.08 1.47 -3.00
C LEU A 141 -1.84 0.47 -3.88
N SER A 142 -1.35 -0.74 -4.05
CA SER A 142 -1.95 -1.70 -4.99
C SER A 142 -3.40 -2.07 -4.65
N SER A 143 -3.80 -1.94 -3.37
CA SER A 143 -5.20 -2.13 -2.94
C SER A 143 -6.15 -1.03 -3.44
N TYR A 144 -5.61 0.10 -3.89
CA TYR A 144 -6.39 1.25 -4.41
C TYR A 144 -6.41 1.35 -5.93
N ILE A 145 -5.89 0.35 -6.65
CA ILE A 145 -5.95 0.31 -8.12
C ILE A 145 -7.41 0.41 -8.58
N GLY A 146 -7.66 1.26 -9.60
CA GLY A 146 -8.99 1.54 -10.12
C GLY A 146 -9.82 2.52 -9.28
N ARG A 147 -9.22 3.24 -8.34
CA ARG A 147 -9.92 4.18 -7.44
C ARG A 147 -9.32 5.57 -7.51
N THR A 148 -10.15 6.56 -7.21
CA THR A 148 -9.69 7.91 -6.92
C THR A 148 -9.49 8.01 -5.41
N VAL A 149 -8.30 8.41 -5.01
CA VAL A 149 -7.90 8.55 -3.60
C VAL A 149 -7.38 9.96 -3.35
N LYS A 150 -7.64 10.45 -2.15
CA LYS A 150 -6.93 11.59 -1.59
C LYS A 150 -5.85 11.06 -0.66
N ILE A 151 -4.62 11.50 -0.87
CA ILE A 151 -3.46 11.13 -0.07
C ILE A 151 -2.97 12.38 0.64
N THR A 152 -2.73 12.28 1.93
CA THR A 152 -2.14 13.34 2.76
C THR A 152 -1.00 12.74 3.56
N ALA A 153 0.08 13.47 3.73
CA ALA A 153 1.19 13.10 4.62
C ALA A 153 1.83 14.36 5.18
N PHE A 154 2.42 14.25 6.35
CA PHE A 154 3.23 15.31 6.93
C PHE A 154 4.71 14.99 6.76
N VAL A 155 5.47 15.95 6.26
CA VAL A 155 6.90 15.78 5.93
C VAL A 155 7.70 16.94 6.53
N LYS A 156 8.83 16.61 7.14
CA LYS A 156 9.79 17.57 7.70
C LYS A 156 11.17 17.31 7.14
N THR A 157 11.87 18.36 6.68
CA THR A 157 13.22 18.24 6.10
C THR A 157 13.91 19.60 6.06
N GLN A 158 15.25 19.58 5.96
CA GLN A 158 16.08 20.75 5.69
C GLN A 158 16.35 20.98 4.19
N ASP A 159 15.90 20.08 3.31
CA ASP A 159 15.89 20.31 1.87
C ASP A 159 14.90 21.41 1.50
N LYS A 160 14.90 21.88 0.25
CA LYS A 160 14.08 23.02 -0.17
C LYS A 160 12.68 22.63 -0.63
N LYS A 161 12.54 21.41 -1.15
CA LYS A 161 11.33 20.93 -1.79
C LYS A 161 10.96 19.54 -1.30
N ILE A 162 9.66 19.32 -1.16
CA ILE A 162 9.04 18.02 -0.92
C ILE A 162 8.23 17.66 -2.15
N ARG A 163 8.37 16.43 -2.64
CA ARG A 163 7.59 15.89 -3.75
C ARG A 163 6.85 14.64 -3.33
N MET A 164 5.61 14.56 -3.73
CA MET A 164 4.78 13.38 -3.61
C MET A 164 4.25 12.97 -4.97
N GLY A 165 4.24 11.68 -5.27
CA GLY A 165 3.73 11.19 -6.53
C GLY A 165 3.41 9.69 -6.54
N LEU A 166 2.97 9.22 -7.70
CA LEU A 166 2.72 7.81 -7.98
C LEU A 166 3.90 7.20 -8.73
N ASP A 167 4.27 6.00 -8.32
CA ASP A 167 5.24 5.15 -8.97
C ASP A 167 4.52 3.88 -9.45
N THR A 168 4.29 3.82 -10.75
CA THR A 168 3.56 2.76 -11.44
C THR A 168 4.45 2.14 -12.50
N THR A 169 4.01 2.04 -13.74
CA THR A 169 4.89 1.74 -14.89
C THR A 169 5.81 2.91 -15.24
N VAL A 170 5.36 4.11 -14.87
CA VAL A 170 6.13 5.38 -14.94
C VAL A 170 5.91 6.12 -13.62
N SER A 171 6.90 6.93 -13.23
CA SER A 171 6.75 7.80 -12.06
C SER A 171 6.08 9.10 -12.47
N GLU A 172 5.01 9.47 -11.76
CA GLU A 172 4.26 10.71 -11.96
C GLU A 172 4.29 11.56 -10.69
N GLN A 173 4.76 12.80 -10.80
CA GLN A 173 4.70 13.76 -9.70
C GLN A 173 3.30 14.34 -9.59
N LEU A 174 2.66 14.15 -8.43
CA LEU A 174 1.33 14.70 -8.14
C LEU A 174 1.43 16.12 -7.58
N ILE A 175 2.37 16.36 -6.68
CA ILE A 175 2.54 17.66 -6.03
C ILE A 175 4.01 17.92 -5.67
N GLU A 176 4.40 19.20 -5.70
CA GLU A 176 5.63 19.71 -5.11
C GLU A 176 5.28 20.87 -4.19
N LYS A 177 5.85 20.88 -2.99
CA LYS A 177 5.73 21.98 -2.02
C LYS A 177 7.11 22.46 -1.53
N ASN A 178 7.17 23.70 -1.09
CA ASN A 178 8.35 24.18 -0.36
C ASN A 178 8.40 23.47 0.98
N ALA A 179 9.58 23.00 1.34
CA ALA A 179 9.86 22.48 2.67
C ALA A 179 10.08 23.63 3.67
N SER A 180 10.02 23.28 4.94
CA SER A 180 10.40 24.15 6.07
C SER A 180 11.07 23.31 7.14
N ASP A 181 11.67 23.97 8.13
CA ASP A 181 12.24 23.31 9.33
C ASP A 181 11.14 22.72 10.25
N ASP A 182 9.87 22.91 9.90
CA ASP A 182 8.71 22.38 10.58
C ASP A 182 7.96 21.41 9.67
N TRP A 183 6.94 20.74 10.22
CA TRP A 183 6.10 19.80 9.47
C TRP A 183 5.31 20.52 8.38
N VAL A 184 5.34 19.98 7.19
CA VAL A 184 4.60 20.47 6.02
C VAL A 184 3.64 19.41 5.56
N GLU A 185 2.35 19.72 5.56
CA GLU A 185 1.33 18.88 4.92
C GLU A 185 1.54 18.85 3.41
N VAL A 186 1.66 17.67 2.84
CA VAL A 186 1.55 17.42 1.40
C VAL A 186 0.28 16.61 1.14
N SER A 187 -0.57 17.09 0.22
CA SER A 187 -1.84 16.44 -0.08
C SER A 187 -2.14 16.53 -1.56
N ALA A 188 -2.57 15.41 -2.14
CA ALA A 188 -3.03 15.35 -3.53
C ALA A 188 -4.17 14.36 -3.67
N GLU A 189 -5.02 14.59 -4.67
CA GLU A 189 -6.02 13.65 -5.14
C GLU A 189 -5.55 13.08 -6.48
N CYS A 190 -5.66 11.75 -6.66
CA CYS A 190 -5.29 11.09 -7.90
C CYS A 190 -6.17 9.87 -8.15
N THR A 191 -6.33 9.55 -9.44
CA THR A 191 -6.95 8.28 -9.86
C THR A 191 -5.87 7.29 -10.21
N ILE A 192 -5.85 6.16 -9.51
CA ILE A 192 -4.92 5.07 -9.80
C ILE A 192 -5.50 4.23 -10.92
N PRO A 193 -4.84 4.12 -12.09
CA PRO A 193 -5.38 3.37 -13.23
C PRO A 193 -5.71 1.92 -12.89
N GLU A 194 -6.75 1.38 -13.51
CA GLU A 194 -7.26 0.02 -13.23
C GLU A 194 -6.45 -1.10 -13.89
N ASP A 195 -5.72 -0.79 -14.94
CA ASP A 195 -4.93 -1.74 -15.73
C ASP A 195 -3.53 -2.05 -15.14
N LEU A 196 -3.23 -1.51 -13.97
CA LEU A 196 -1.94 -1.69 -13.31
C LEU A 196 -1.86 -3.02 -12.54
N ASN A 197 -0.63 -3.56 -12.46
CA ASN A 197 -0.31 -4.69 -11.59
C ASN A 197 0.16 -4.26 -10.20
N SER A 198 0.71 -3.06 -10.08
CA SER A 198 1.15 -2.45 -8.83
C SER A 198 1.10 -0.94 -8.93
N ALA A 199 0.91 -0.29 -7.80
CA ALA A 199 1.00 1.14 -7.65
C ALA A 199 1.65 1.46 -6.32
N ASN A 200 2.51 2.49 -6.28
CA ASN A 200 3.10 2.96 -5.05
C ASN A 200 2.95 4.48 -4.95
N LEU A 201 2.72 4.98 -3.75
CA LEU A 201 3.03 6.35 -3.38
C LEU A 201 4.55 6.48 -3.26
N TYR A 202 5.14 7.57 -3.71
CA TYR A 202 6.48 7.95 -3.30
C TYR A 202 6.49 9.32 -2.63
N LEU A 203 7.42 9.48 -1.68
CA LEU A 203 7.77 10.74 -1.06
C LEU A 203 9.29 10.91 -1.16
N GLU A 204 9.71 12.06 -1.67
CA GLU A 204 11.10 12.43 -1.87
C GLU A 204 11.32 13.92 -1.61
N THR A 205 12.57 14.34 -1.48
CA THR A 205 12.97 15.74 -1.38
C THR A 205 14.03 16.07 -2.44
N ASP A 206 14.27 17.33 -2.72
CA ASP A 206 15.16 17.77 -3.80
C ASP A 206 16.67 17.80 -3.40
N GLY A 207 16.99 17.40 -2.18
CA GLY A 207 18.34 17.35 -1.67
C GLY A 207 18.76 15.96 -1.21
N SER A 208 19.74 15.91 -0.29
CA SER A 208 20.24 14.67 0.31
C SER A 208 20.13 14.68 1.85
N ALA A 209 19.48 15.68 2.42
CA ALA A 209 19.20 15.71 3.85
C ALA A 209 18.27 14.56 4.25
N ASP A 210 18.37 14.13 5.49
CA ASP A 210 17.36 13.26 6.08
C ASP A 210 16.00 13.96 6.05
N PHE A 211 14.93 13.20 5.84
CA PHE A 211 13.58 13.71 5.98
C PHE A 211 12.74 12.78 6.85
N TYR A 212 11.71 13.36 7.44
CA TYR A 212 10.79 12.65 8.34
C TYR A 212 9.41 12.65 7.74
N VAL A 213 8.67 11.55 7.94
CA VAL A 213 7.30 11.39 7.47
C VAL A 213 6.44 10.86 8.59
N ASP A 214 5.26 11.46 8.74
CA ASP A 214 4.27 11.05 9.72
C ASP A 214 2.85 11.28 9.21
N ASP A 215 1.86 10.74 9.92
CA ASP A 215 0.42 10.90 9.67
C ASP A 215 0.07 10.77 8.18
N ILE A 216 0.29 9.57 7.61
CA ILE A 216 -0.09 9.28 6.24
C ILE A 216 -1.56 8.86 6.21
N ASP A 217 -2.39 9.64 5.53
CA ASP A 217 -3.80 9.36 5.30
C ASP A 217 -4.06 9.03 3.84
N ILE A 218 -4.84 7.98 3.60
CA ILE A 218 -5.37 7.62 2.29
C ILE A 218 -6.88 7.45 2.41
N SER A 219 -7.64 8.31 1.76
CA SER A 219 -9.10 8.26 1.75
C SER A 219 -9.63 7.97 0.35
N VAL A 220 -10.54 7.02 0.23
CA VAL A 220 -11.21 6.70 -1.04
C VAL A 220 -12.26 7.76 -1.33
N VAL A 221 -12.01 8.59 -2.37
CA VAL A 221 -12.93 9.66 -2.79
C VAL A 221 -14.03 9.11 -3.66
N SER A 222 -13.69 8.25 -4.63
CA SER A 222 -14.66 7.57 -5.47
C SER A 222 -14.13 6.22 -5.95
N GLN A 223 -15.05 5.30 -6.18
CA GLN A 223 -14.77 4.09 -6.96
C GLN A 223 -15.09 4.41 -8.42
N ASN A 224 -14.20 4.11 -9.34
CA ASN A 224 -14.52 4.23 -10.76
C ASN A 224 -15.74 3.35 -11.05
N ALA A 225 -16.83 3.97 -11.46
CA ALA A 225 -18.06 3.30 -11.82
C ALA A 225 -17.92 2.60 -13.20
N ALA A 226 -17.03 1.62 -13.28
CA ALA A 226 -17.03 0.66 -14.39
C ALA A 226 -18.05 -0.43 -14.01
N GLY A 227 -19.33 -0.23 -14.36
CA GLY A 227 -20.35 -1.27 -14.21
C GLY A 227 -21.74 -0.83 -13.74
N ALA A 228 -22.08 0.44 -13.78
CA ALA A 228 -23.46 0.91 -13.53
C ALA A 228 -24.24 1.15 -14.83
N GLU A 229 -24.13 0.27 -15.82
CA GLU A 229 -25.05 0.21 -16.95
C GLU A 229 -25.41 -1.26 -17.22
N ASN A 230 -26.60 -1.63 -16.80
CA ASN A 230 -27.56 -2.55 -17.37
C ASN A 230 -28.29 -3.35 -16.27
N ASN A 231 -29.25 -2.69 -15.65
CA ASN A 231 -30.49 -3.34 -15.21
C ASN A 231 -31.64 -2.42 -15.56
N VAL A 232 -32.13 -2.55 -16.79
CA VAL A 232 -33.51 -2.26 -17.19
C VAL A 232 -34.07 -3.51 -17.84
#